data_41e2c4dcea49e7cc940b79ade0c5db45
#
_entry.id   41e2c4dcea49e7cc940b79ade0c5db45
#
_cell.length_a   1.000
_cell.length_b   1.000
_cell.length_c   1.000
_cell.angle_alpha   90.00
_cell.angle_beta   90.00
_cell.angle_gamma   90.00
#
_symmetry.space_group_name_H-M   'P 1'
#
loop_
_entity.id
_entity.type
_entity.pdbx_description
1 polymer ?
#
loop_
_entity_poly.entity_id
_entity_poly.type
_entity_poly.pdbx_seq_one_letter_code
_entity_poly.pdbx_strand_id
1 'polypeptide(L)' 'MNLFLSAFTILPFEREDAVWFGRLRAQLAAAGAPIGPYDIQIAAQGVARGLTVITHNVGEFSRVPGLKVEDWTVS' A
#
# COMPACT_ATOMS: atom_id res chain seq x y z
N MET A 1 -5.84 18.43 -3.15
CA MET A 1 -6.79 17.34 -3.45
C MET A 1 -6.18 16.02 -3.02
N ASN A 2 -6.92 15.27 -2.22
CA ASN A 2 -6.47 13.94 -1.82
C ASN A 2 -6.91 12.90 -2.84
N LEU A 3 -5.95 12.12 -3.32
CA LEU A 3 -6.25 11.01 -4.20
C LEU A 3 -6.28 9.73 -3.38
N PHE A 4 -7.21 8.87 -3.73
CA PHE A 4 -7.43 7.62 -3.02
C PHE A 4 -7.20 6.43 -3.92
N LEU A 5 -6.69 5.36 -3.35
CA LEU A 5 -6.47 4.10 -4.02
C LEU A 5 -7.26 3.01 -3.30
N SER A 6 -8.25 2.47 -3.99
CA SER A 6 -9.00 1.33 -3.47
C SER A 6 -8.17 0.07 -3.58
N ALA A 7 -8.34 -0.86 -2.64
CA ALA A 7 -7.67 -2.15 -2.72
C ALA A 7 -8.06 -2.95 -3.98
N PHE A 8 -9.13 -2.54 -4.65
CA PHE A 8 -9.57 -3.17 -5.90
C PHE A 8 -9.17 -2.37 -7.14
N THR A 9 -8.54 -1.21 -6.94
CA THR A 9 -8.13 -0.37 -8.07
C THR A 9 -6.85 -0.94 -8.66
N ILE A 10 -6.84 -1.09 -9.99
CA ILE A 10 -5.66 -1.55 -10.73
C ILE A 10 -5.12 -0.36 -11.49
N LEU A 11 -3.90 0.04 -11.15
CA LEU A 11 -3.20 1.12 -11.84
C LEU A 11 -2.01 0.54 -12.60
N PRO A 12 -1.61 1.16 -13.72
CA PRO A 12 -0.39 0.75 -14.39
C PRO A 12 0.80 0.81 -13.45
N PHE A 13 1.60 -0.23 -13.44
CA PHE A 13 2.77 -0.33 -12.56
C PHE A 13 3.96 0.36 -13.24
N GLU A 14 4.44 1.43 -12.66
CA GLU A 14 5.51 2.23 -13.23
C GLU A 14 6.83 2.03 -12.48
N ARG A 15 7.91 2.65 -12.98
CA ARG A 15 9.24 2.48 -12.41
C ARG A 15 9.31 2.85 -10.93
N GLU A 16 8.69 3.96 -10.56
CA GLU A 16 8.70 4.39 -9.16
C GLU A 16 7.95 3.41 -8.27
N ASP A 17 6.88 2.83 -8.78
CA ASP A 17 6.13 1.81 -8.05
C ASP A 17 7.00 0.59 -7.80
N ALA A 18 7.81 0.20 -8.79
CA ALA A 18 8.71 -0.94 -8.66
C ALA A 18 9.80 -0.68 -7.62
N VAL A 19 10.33 0.54 -7.56
CA VAL A 19 11.33 0.90 -6.56
C VAL A 19 10.73 0.77 -5.16
N TRP A 20 9.54 1.31 -4.96
CA TRP A 20 8.88 1.22 -3.67
C TRP A 20 8.47 -0.20 -3.32
N PHE A 21 8.06 -0.97 -4.32
CA PHE A 21 7.75 -2.39 -4.10
C PHE A 21 8.94 -3.12 -3.48
N GLY A 22 10.12 -2.94 -4.07
CA GLY A 22 11.33 -3.58 -3.55
C GLY A 22 11.69 -3.12 -2.15
N ARG A 23 11.60 -1.81 -1.90
CA ARG A 23 11.91 -1.24 -0.58
C ARG A 23 10.94 -1.75 0.49
N LEU A 24 9.66 -1.70 0.19
CA LEU A 24 8.63 -2.12 1.16
C LEU A 24 8.74 -3.61 1.45
N ARG A 25 8.96 -4.41 0.42
CA ARG A 25 9.14 -5.85 0.60
C ARG A 25 10.29 -6.15 1.54
N ALA A 26 11.42 -5.47 1.34
CA ALA A 26 12.59 -5.67 2.19
C ALA A 26 12.34 -5.19 3.61
N GLN A 27 11.72 -4.02 3.78
CA GLN A 27 11.43 -3.47 5.10
C GLN A 27 10.47 -4.35 5.89
N LEU A 28 9.42 -4.82 5.25
CA LEU A 28 8.42 -5.65 5.93
C LEU A 28 9.00 -7.01 6.29
N ALA A 29 9.81 -7.58 5.42
CA ALA A 29 10.49 -8.84 5.73
C ALA A 29 11.45 -8.69 6.89
N ALA A 30 12.24 -7.61 6.92
CA ALA A 30 13.18 -7.34 8.00
C ALA A 30 12.47 -7.10 9.33
N ALA A 31 11.30 -6.50 9.29
CA ALA A 31 10.50 -6.25 10.50
C ALA A 31 9.73 -7.48 10.96
N GLY A 32 9.79 -8.60 10.23
CA GLY A 32 9.02 -9.78 10.55
C GLY A 32 7.52 -9.62 10.36
N ALA A 33 7.12 -8.69 9.48
CA ALA A 33 5.72 -8.37 9.23
C ALA A 33 5.40 -8.42 7.73
N PRO A 34 5.66 -9.54 7.04
CA PRO A 34 5.40 -9.63 5.61
C PRO A 34 3.90 -9.54 5.31
N ILE A 35 3.59 -8.96 4.16
CA ILE A 35 2.22 -8.94 3.65
C ILE A 35 2.23 -9.57 2.25
N GLY A 36 1.05 -9.89 1.73
CA GLY A 36 0.94 -10.53 0.44
C GLY A 36 1.51 -9.67 -0.70
N PRO A 37 2.03 -10.28 -1.77
CA PRO A 37 2.65 -9.53 -2.87
C PRO A 37 1.69 -8.59 -3.57
N TYR A 38 0.43 -8.94 -3.70
CA TYR A 38 -0.58 -8.07 -4.28
C TYR A 38 -0.78 -6.81 -3.43
N ASP A 39 -0.82 -6.99 -2.11
CA ASP A 39 -1.00 -5.88 -1.19
C ASP A 39 0.24 -4.98 -1.14
N ILE A 40 1.44 -5.55 -1.27
CA ILE A 40 2.66 -4.75 -1.40
C ILE A 40 2.60 -3.91 -2.67
N GLN A 41 2.09 -4.46 -3.75
CA GLN A 41 1.96 -3.73 -5.01
C GLN A 41 1.05 -2.51 -4.85
N ILE A 42 -0.09 -2.69 -4.21
CA ILE A 42 -1.01 -1.58 -3.94
C ILE A 42 -0.36 -0.57 -3.01
N ALA A 43 0.28 -1.04 -1.96
CA ALA A 43 0.96 -0.17 -0.99
C ALA A 43 2.08 0.63 -1.66
N ALA A 44 2.85 0.01 -2.55
CA ALA A 44 3.92 0.68 -3.27
C ALA A 44 3.37 1.83 -4.12
N GLN A 45 2.27 1.59 -4.81
CA GLN A 45 1.63 2.65 -5.61
C GLN A 45 1.11 3.76 -4.71
N GLY A 46 0.54 3.41 -3.56
CA GLY A 46 0.06 4.40 -2.61
C GLY A 46 1.17 5.29 -2.10
N VAL A 47 2.29 4.71 -1.70
CA VAL A 47 3.43 5.49 -1.20
C VAL A 47 4.08 6.30 -2.32
N ALA A 48 4.32 5.69 -3.47
CA ALA A 48 5.02 6.35 -4.58
C ALA A 48 4.24 7.57 -5.10
N ARG A 49 2.92 7.50 -5.06
CA ARG A 49 2.06 8.54 -5.64
C ARG A 49 1.38 9.42 -4.59
N GLY A 50 1.67 9.21 -3.32
CA GLY A 50 1.03 9.97 -2.25
C GLY A 50 -0.47 9.72 -2.13
N LEU A 51 -0.91 8.51 -2.43
CA LEU A 51 -2.33 8.16 -2.37
C LEU A 51 -2.69 7.56 -1.03
N THR A 52 -3.96 7.72 -0.65
CA THR A 52 -4.51 7.04 0.51
C THR A 52 -5.15 5.73 0.05
N VAL A 53 -4.78 4.63 0.66
CA VAL A 53 -5.36 3.32 0.36
C VAL A 53 -6.63 3.14 1.19
N ILE A 54 -7.72 2.83 0.51
CA ILE A 54 -9.00 2.56 1.17
C ILE A 54 -9.23 1.07 1.14
N THR A 55 -9.30 0.47 2.31
CA THR A 55 -9.38 -0.99 2.43
C THR A 55 -10.02 -1.39 3.75
N HIS A 56 -10.61 -2.58 3.77
CA HIS A 56 -11.06 -3.22 5.01
C HIS A 56 -9.88 -3.85 5.76
N ASN A 57 -8.78 -4.10 5.05
CA ASN A 57 -7.63 -4.80 5.60
C ASN A 57 -6.64 -3.82 6.21
N VAL A 58 -7.13 -2.95 7.09
CA VAL A 58 -6.33 -1.90 7.70
C VAL A 58 -5.16 -2.47 8.49
N GLY A 59 -5.38 -3.59 9.18
CA GLY A 59 -4.34 -4.21 9.99
C GLY A 59 -3.10 -4.59 9.19
N GLU A 60 -3.29 -5.07 7.97
CA GLU A 60 -2.18 -5.45 7.10
C GLU A 60 -1.51 -4.22 6.48
N PHE A 61 -2.31 -3.32 5.91
CA PHE A 61 -1.76 -2.12 5.27
C PHE A 61 -1.14 -1.13 6.26
N SER A 62 -1.58 -1.14 7.52
CA SER A 62 -0.99 -0.28 8.55
C SER A 62 0.45 -0.64 8.89
N ARG A 63 0.90 -1.83 8.50
CA ARG A 63 2.29 -2.23 8.68
C ARG A 63 3.25 -1.51 7.75
N VAL A 64 2.72 -0.85 6.70
CA VAL A 64 3.54 -0.21 5.68
C VAL A 64 3.92 1.19 6.12
N PRO A 65 5.22 1.48 6.32
CA PRO A 65 5.66 2.81 6.74
C PRO A 65 5.33 3.87 5.69
N GLY A 66 4.80 4.99 6.13
CA GLY A 66 4.52 6.13 5.27
C GLY A 66 3.25 6.00 4.43
N LEU A 67 2.53 4.91 4.52
CA LEU A 67 1.30 4.72 3.77
C LEU A 67 0.12 5.28 4.57
N LYS A 68 -0.73 6.06 3.89
CA LYS A 68 -1.99 6.52 4.45
C LYS A 68 -3.06 5.49 4.18
N VAL A 69 -3.73 5.03 5.21
CA VAL A 69 -4.74 3.98 5.10
C VAL A 69 -6.03 4.45 5.76
N GLU A 70 -7.15 4.20 5.10
CA GLU A 70 -8.47 4.50 5.66
C GLU A 70 -9.41 3.34 5.40
N ASP A 71 -10.30 3.11 6.35
CA ASP A 71 -11.38 2.15 6.19
C ASP A 71 -12.69 2.93 6.17
N TRP A 72 -13.33 2.93 5.01
CA TRP A 72 -14.60 3.65 4.85
C TRP A 72 -15.81 2.77 5.12
N THR A 73 -15.58 1.57 5.60
CA THR A 73 -16.69 0.72 6.01
C THR A 73 -17.24 1.25 7.33
N VAL A 74 -18.26 2.00 7.24
CA VAL A 74 -18.93 2.48 8.43
C VAL A 74 -20.16 1.60 8.65
N SER A 75 -20.16 0.96 9.77
CA SER A 75 -21.33 0.21 10.17
C SER A 75 -22.31 1.14 10.86
#